data_facabdbf5938db94be182bffa49eb356
#
_entry.id   facabdbf5938db94be182bffa49eb356
#
_cell.length_a   1.000
_cell.length_b   1.000
_cell.length_c   1.000
_cell.angle_alpha   90.00
_cell.angle_beta   90.00
_cell.angle_gamma   90.00
#
_symmetry.space_group_name_H-M   'P 1'
#
loop_
_entity.id
_entity.type
_entity.pdbx_description
1 polymer ?
#
loop_
_entity_poly.entity_id
_entity_poly.type
_entity_poly.pdbx_seq_one_letter_code
_entity_poly.pdbx_strand_id
1 'polypeptide(L)'
;MKVGIVGSGFVGSTAAYALVMQGIGREIVMVDLNHARAVAEADDLFHAVPFSHPLTLRAGNYSDLTDSHVVIVAAGVNQRPGETRLELLQRNAEVFRDVIPEIVRYAPHAVLLIATNPVDIMTHMASEFALACGVPTNRVFGSGTMLDTARFRTLLGRHFGVDSHHVHGYVVGEHGDSEVLSWSLATIACLSLEEFGEQRGVELNEASRAEIDDQVRRAAYRIIKGKGATYYGIGSALAGIVDVVLHDQRSILTVCSRIEGMDGLPDVTISMPHLLGGDGVIAPVPLDLSEDESSALKRSAGVIRDAIDSIGRINI
;
A
#
# COMPACT_ATOMS: atom_id res chain seq x y z
N MET A 1 10.40 5.34 18.77
CA MET A 1 9.57 5.23 17.56
C MET A 1 8.58 4.10 17.78
N LYS A 2 7.29 4.42 17.79
CA LYS A 2 6.19 3.50 18.07
C LYS A 2 5.31 3.33 16.84
N VAL A 3 4.90 2.10 16.57
CA VAL A 3 4.03 1.71 15.46
C VAL A 3 2.78 1.07 16.01
N GLY A 4 1.62 1.58 15.62
CA GLY A 4 0.34 0.94 15.85
C GLY A 4 -0.05 0.06 14.66
N ILE A 5 -0.73 -1.05 14.93
CA ILE A 5 -1.33 -1.91 13.89
C ILE A 5 -2.77 -2.18 14.30
N VAL A 6 -3.72 -1.70 13.52
CA VAL A 6 -5.13 -1.91 13.75
C VAL A 6 -5.65 -2.93 12.74
N GLY A 7 -6.03 -4.09 13.25
CA GLY A 7 -6.36 -5.29 12.50
C GLY A 7 -5.23 -6.33 12.55
N SER A 8 -5.37 -7.34 13.42
CA SER A 8 -4.40 -8.43 13.59
C SER A 8 -4.71 -9.65 12.71
N GLY A 9 -5.23 -9.38 11.48
CA GLY A 9 -5.40 -10.39 10.44
C GLY A 9 -4.08 -10.77 9.79
N PHE A 10 -4.13 -11.60 8.74
CA PHE A 10 -2.92 -12.05 8.01
C PHE A 10 -2.01 -10.91 7.55
N VAL A 11 -2.57 -9.79 7.10
CA VAL A 11 -1.79 -8.63 6.66
C VAL A 11 -1.16 -7.92 7.84
N GLY A 12 -1.93 -7.61 8.90
CA GLY A 12 -1.41 -6.90 10.07
C GLY A 12 -0.35 -7.70 10.83
N SER A 13 -0.58 -9.00 11.08
CA SER A 13 0.41 -9.85 11.74
C SER A 13 1.66 -10.06 10.89
N THR A 14 1.53 -10.18 9.55
CA THR A 14 2.70 -10.26 8.67
C THR A 14 3.48 -8.94 8.61
N ALA A 15 2.79 -7.80 8.63
CA ALA A 15 3.45 -6.49 8.72
C ALA A 15 4.22 -6.36 10.04
N ALA A 16 3.61 -6.76 11.17
CA ALA A 16 4.29 -6.80 12.47
C ALA A 16 5.52 -7.71 12.44
N TYR A 17 5.41 -8.92 11.85
CA TYR A 17 6.54 -9.82 11.70
C TYR A 17 7.66 -9.21 10.84
N ALA A 18 7.31 -8.56 9.73
CA ALA A 18 8.30 -7.90 8.87
C ALA A 18 9.02 -6.75 9.62
N LEU A 19 8.30 -5.94 10.40
CA LEU A 19 8.87 -4.90 11.25
C LEU A 19 9.84 -5.48 12.29
N VAL A 20 9.44 -6.58 12.97
CA VAL A 20 10.31 -7.29 13.94
C VAL A 20 11.58 -7.76 13.26
N MET A 21 11.47 -8.49 12.15
CA MET A 21 12.62 -9.11 11.48
C MET A 21 13.58 -8.09 10.86
N GLN A 22 13.08 -6.94 10.43
CA GLN A 22 13.89 -5.85 9.89
C GLN A 22 14.39 -4.86 10.95
N GLY A 23 13.94 -5.02 12.20
CA GLY A 23 14.35 -4.13 13.30
C GLY A 23 13.76 -2.71 13.19
N ILE A 24 12.59 -2.57 12.59
CA ILE A 24 11.93 -1.29 12.36
C ILE A 24 11.04 -0.93 13.55
N GLY A 25 11.27 0.25 14.10
CA GLY A 25 10.56 0.71 15.30
C GLY A 25 11.19 0.20 16.61
N ARG A 26 10.61 0.62 17.74
CA ARG A 26 11.02 0.22 19.10
C ARG A 26 9.87 -0.35 19.91
N GLU A 27 8.67 0.03 19.58
CA GLU A 27 7.43 -0.48 20.17
C GLU A 27 6.41 -0.73 19.07
N ILE A 28 5.77 -1.90 19.09
CA ILE A 28 4.66 -2.28 18.21
C ILE A 28 3.46 -2.60 19.10
N VAL A 29 2.33 -1.93 18.85
CA VAL A 29 1.06 -2.19 19.52
C VAL A 29 0.07 -2.73 18.51
N MET A 30 -0.46 -3.93 18.77
CA MET A 30 -1.46 -4.59 17.95
C MET A 30 -2.84 -4.43 18.55
N VAL A 31 -3.79 -3.88 17.79
CA VAL A 31 -5.17 -3.64 18.19
C VAL A 31 -6.09 -4.41 17.24
N ASP A 32 -7.03 -5.15 17.78
CA ASP A 32 -8.04 -5.86 17.01
C ASP A 32 -9.37 -5.87 17.77
N LEU A 33 -10.48 -5.88 17.04
CA LEU A 33 -11.81 -6.06 17.62
C LEU A 33 -11.88 -7.38 18.42
N ASN A 34 -11.25 -8.43 17.93
CA ASN A 34 -11.00 -9.67 18.64
C ASN A 34 -9.71 -9.56 19.45
N HIS A 35 -9.79 -8.99 20.66
CA HIS A 35 -8.63 -8.78 21.52
C HIS A 35 -7.84 -10.08 21.80
N ALA A 36 -8.54 -11.22 21.95
CA ALA A 36 -7.88 -12.51 22.17
C ALA A 36 -6.98 -12.90 20.97
N ARG A 37 -7.39 -12.57 19.74
CA ARG A 37 -6.55 -12.73 18.56
C ARG A 37 -5.33 -11.81 18.59
N ALA A 38 -5.52 -10.54 18.92
CA ALA A 38 -4.41 -9.59 19.03
C ALA A 38 -3.36 -10.08 20.06
N VAL A 39 -3.80 -10.61 21.20
CA VAL A 39 -2.91 -11.19 22.22
C VAL A 39 -2.15 -12.38 21.65
N ALA A 40 -2.84 -13.35 21.03
CA ALA A 40 -2.20 -14.55 20.49
C ALA A 40 -1.17 -14.24 19.40
N GLU A 41 -1.50 -13.32 18.46
CA GLU A 41 -0.56 -12.88 17.42
C GLU A 41 0.63 -12.13 18.04
N ALA A 42 0.40 -11.27 19.04
CA ALA A 42 1.47 -10.53 19.70
C ALA A 42 2.41 -11.46 20.48
N ASP A 43 1.87 -12.47 21.19
CA ASP A 43 2.66 -13.44 21.94
C ASP A 43 3.55 -14.29 21.00
N ASP A 44 2.99 -14.76 19.87
CA ASP A 44 3.75 -15.54 18.89
C ASP A 44 4.86 -14.70 18.25
N LEU A 45 4.54 -13.47 17.84
CA LEU A 45 5.51 -12.53 17.27
C LEU A 45 6.59 -12.12 18.28
N PHE A 46 6.24 -11.99 19.57
CA PHE A 46 7.21 -11.69 20.62
C PHE A 46 8.30 -12.75 20.72
N HIS A 47 7.97 -14.02 20.44
CA HIS A 47 8.97 -15.10 20.40
C HIS A 47 9.94 -14.99 19.22
N ALA A 48 9.65 -14.18 18.19
CA ALA A 48 10.60 -13.88 17.12
C ALA A 48 11.59 -12.76 17.47
N VAL A 49 11.28 -11.90 18.44
CA VAL A 49 12.14 -10.76 18.84
C VAL A 49 13.56 -11.17 19.21
N PRO A 50 13.83 -12.29 19.96
CA PRO A 50 15.17 -12.72 20.29
C PRO A 50 16.06 -13.07 19.09
N PHE A 51 15.47 -13.30 17.92
CA PHE A 51 16.17 -13.62 16.67
C PHE A 51 16.38 -12.41 15.76
N SER A 52 16.02 -11.21 16.22
CA SER A 52 16.09 -9.95 15.48
C SER A 52 16.66 -8.83 16.36
N HIS A 53 16.03 -7.67 16.35
CA HIS A 53 16.44 -6.49 17.12
C HIS A 53 15.55 -6.28 18.34
N PRO A 54 16.10 -5.81 19.48
CA PRO A 54 15.30 -5.53 20.67
C PRO A 54 14.18 -4.51 20.41
N LEU A 55 12.94 -4.93 20.60
CA LEU A 55 11.76 -4.07 20.55
C LEU A 55 10.69 -4.63 21.52
N THR A 56 9.75 -3.77 21.88
CA THR A 56 8.55 -4.19 22.64
C THR A 56 7.41 -4.44 21.66
N LEU A 57 6.78 -5.62 21.76
CA LEU A 57 5.60 -5.96 21.00
C LEU A 57 4.53 -6.48 21.93
N ARG A 58 3.30 -5.93 21.83
CA ARG A 58 2.18 -6.31 22.69
C ARG A 58 0.85 -6.04 22.02
N ALA A 59 -0.15 -6.75 22.46
CA ALA A 59 -1.54 -6.36 22.20
C ALA A 59 -1.92 -5.14 23.06
N GLY A 60 -2.90 -4.37 22.58
CA GLY A 60 -3.44 -3.22 23.29
C GLY A 60 -4.83 -2.82 22.79
N ASN A 61 -5.31 -1.70 23.30
CA ASN A 61 -6.52 -1.02 22.87
C ASN A 61 -6.17 0.27 22.11
N TYR A 62 -7.16 0.99 21.60
CA TYR A 62 -6.91 2.26 20.91
C TYR A 62 -6.16 3.29 21.77
N SER A 63 -6.42 3.33 23.10
CA SER A 63 -5.67 4.21 24.02
C SER A 63 -4.18 3.91 24.08
N ASP A 64 -3.79 2.68 23.77
CA ASP A 64 -2.38 2.28 23.71
C ASP A 64 -1.67 2.75 22.43
N LEU A 65 -2.39 3.33 21.47
CA LEU A 65 -1.82 3.93 20.26
C LEU A 65 -1.24 5.33 20.52
N THR A 66 -1.44 5.90 21.71
CA THR A 66 -0.88 7.21 22.08
C THR A 66 0.62 7.25 21.77
N ASP A 67 1.09 8.36 21.19
CA ASP A 67 2.46 8.59 20.73
C ASP A 67 2.94 7.66 19.58
N SER A 68 2.03 6.99 18.89
CA SER A 68 2.38 6.29 17.64
C SER A 68 2.78 7.28 16.57
N HIS A 69 3.89 6.98 15.87
CA HIS A 69 4.35 7.77 14.72
C HIS A 69 3.63 7.34 13.44
N VAL A 70 3.39 6.03 13.32
CA VAL A 70 2.66 5.43 12.21
C VAL A 70 1.62 4.46 12.79
N VAL A 71 0.42 4.48 12.20
CA VAL A 71 -0.59 3.45 12.45
C VAL A 71 -0.94 2.78 11.13
N ILE A 72 -0.62 1.49 11.03
CA ILE A 72 -1.04 0.64 9.91
C ILE A 72 -2.50 0.24 10.14
N VAL A 73 -3.37 0.54 9.18
CA VAL A 73 -4.78 0.15 9.21
C VAL A 73 -5.00 -1.01 8.25
N ALA A 74 -5.04 -2.21 8.81
CA ALA A 74 -5.32 -3.47 8.13
C ALA A 74 -6.67 -4.08 8.59
N ALA A 75 -7.49 -3.28 9.29
CA ALA A 75 -8.82 -3.66 9.71
C ALA A 75 -9.77 -3.71 8.52
N GLY A 76 -10.60 -4.72 8.45
CA GLY A 76 -11.59 -4.90 7.40
C GLY A 76 -12.36 -6.19 7.59
N VAL A 77 -13.38 -6.38 6.76
CA VAL A 77 -14.21 -7.59 6.77
C VAL A 77 -14.00 -8.41 5.52
N ASN A 78 -14.06 -9.73 5.68
CA ASN A 78 -13.99 -10.64 4.54
C ASN A 78 -15.32 -10.67 3.76
N GLN A 79 -15.22 -10.89 2.47
CA GLN A 79 -16.39 -11.08 1.61
C GLN A 79 -17.21 -12.30 2.08
N ARG A 80 -18.54 -12.13 2.16
CA ARG A 80 -19.48 -13.20 2.49
C ARG A 80 -19.89 -13.95 1.21
N PRO A 81 -20.26 -15.22 1.30
CA PRO A 81 -20.81 -15.94 0.17
C PRO A 81 -22.06 -15.22 -0.40
N GLY A 82 -22.02 -14.94 -1.70
CA GLY A 82 -23.11 -14.23 -2.40
C GLY A 82 -23.12 -12.71 -2.26
N GLU A 83 -22.18 -12.12 -1.51
CA GLU A 83 -22.04 -10.68 -1.34
C GLU A 83 -21.42 -10.03 -2.59
N THR A 84 -22.00 -8.92 -3.03
CA THR A 84 -21.43 -8.12 -4.12
C THR A 84 -20.20 -7.32 -3.67
N ARG A 85 -19.37 -6.88 -4.62
CA ARG A 85 -18.24 -5.99 -4.33
C ARG A 85 -18.70 -4.68 -3.67
N LEU A 86 -19.83 -4.13 -4.07
CA LEU A 86 -20.36 -2.88 -3.51
C LEU A 86 -20.81 -3.06 -2.06
N GLU A 87 -21.51 -4.15 -1.73
CA GLU A 87 -21.91 -4.45 -0.36
C GLU A 87 -20.68 -4.65 0.57
N LEU A 88 -19.66 -5.37 0.11
CA LEU A 88 -18.41 -5.52 0.84
C LEU A 88 -17.74 -4.18 1.08
N LEU A 89 -17.72 -3.33 0.06
CA LEU A 89 -17.10 -2.00 0.13
C LEU A 89 -17.83 -1.10 1.13
N GLN A 90 -19.17 -1.11 1.12
CA GLN A 90 -19.99 -0.37 2.09
C GLN A 90 -19.71 -0.83 3.53
N ARG A 91 -19.62 -2.15 3.78
CA ARG A 91 -19.28 -2.68 5.10
C ARG A 91 -17.87 -2.29 5.57
N ASN A 92 -16.89 -2.29 4.66
CA ASN A 92 -15.56 -1.81 5.00
C ASN A 92 -15.54 -0.31 5.30
N ALA A 93 -16.33 0.49 4.57
CA ALA A 93 -16.47 1.92 4.85
C ALA A 93 -17.12 2.18 6.23
N GLU A 94 -18.11 1.37 6.65
CA GLU A 94 -18.68 1.42 8.00
C GLU A 94 -17.62 1.11 9.07
N VAL A 95 -16.79 0.08 8.85
CA VAL A 95 -15.66 -0.22 9.76
C VAL A 95 -14.71 0.98 9.86
N PHE A 96 -14.38 1.62 8.75
CA PHE A 96 -13.47 2.77 8.74
C PHE A 96 -14.07 4.00 9.42
N ARG A 97 -15.37 4.22 9.29
CA ARG A 97 -16.08 5.28 10.00
C ARG A 97 -15.92 5.18 11.51
N ASP A 98 -15.86 3.95 12.05
CA ASP A 98 -15.69 3.72 13.48
C ASP A 98 -14.21 3.70 13.89
N VAL A 99 -13.35 3.10 13.06
CA VAL A 99 -11.93 2.86 13.37
C VAL A 99 -11.08 4.13 13.24
N ILE A 100 -11.25 4.91 12.17
CA ILE A 100 -10.39 6.06 11.92
C ILE A 100 -10.52 7.15 12.99
N PRO A 101 -11.73 7.58 13.42
CA PRO A 101 -11.87 8.54 14.51
C PRO A 101 -11.28 8.06 15.84
N GLU A 102 -11.41 6.76 16.16
CA GLU A 102 -10.81 6.20 17.37
C GLU A 102 -9.27 6.22 17.32
N ILE A 103 -8.66 5.93 16.18
CA ILE A 103 -7.21 6.07 16.01
C ILE A 103 -6.80 7.53 16.21
N VAL A 104 -7.46 8.46 15.52
CA VAL A 104 -7.13 9.89 15.58
C VAL A 104 -7.31 10.45 16.99
N ARG A 105 -8.31 9.99 17.73
CA ARG A 105 -8.54 10.41 19.12
C ARG A 105 -7.34 10.18 20.03
N TYR A 106 -6.63 9.07 19.84
CA TYR A 106 -5.49 8.69 20.71
C TYR A 106 -4.14 8.97 20.06
N ALA A 107 -4.06 8.99 18.73
CA ALA A 107 -2.84 9.23 17.97
C ALA A 107 -3.02 10.33 16.91
N PRO A 108 -3.37 11.57 17.28
CA PRO A 108 -3.74 12.65 16.34
C PRO A 108 -2.59 13.12 15.45
N HIS A 109 -1.36 12.77 15.80
CA HIS A 109 -0.16 13.14 15.04
C HIS A 109 0.42 12.00 14.21
N ALA A 110 -0.15 10.80 14.32
CA ALA A 110 0.32 9.64 13.57
C ALA A 110 0.07 9.79 12.06
N VAL A 111 0.95 9.20 11.28
CA VAL A 111 0.70 8.90 9.87
C VAL A 111 -0.18 7.66 9.79
N LEU A 112 -1.26 7.71 9.03
CA LEU A 112 -2.16 6.58 8.82
C LEU A 112 -1.81 5.89 7.52
N LEU A 113 -1.32 4.66 7.60
CA LEU A 113 -0.96 3.82 6.47
C LEU A 113 -2.03 2.76 6.23
N ILE A 114 -2.80 2.93 5.17
CA ILE A 114 -3.94 2.07 4.85
C ILE A 114 -3.48 0.87 4.03
N ALA A 115 -3.91 -0.34 4.45
CA ALA A 115 -3.60 -1.61 3.80
C ALA A 115 -4.85 -2.43 3.43
N THR A 116 -6.02 -1.97 3.82
CA THR A 116 -7.31 -2.66 3.56
C THR A 116 -7.75 -2.45 2.12
N ASN A 117 -8.07 -3.55 1.43
CA ASN A 117 -8.57 -3.51 0.05
C ASN A 117 -10.10 -3.26 -0.03
N PRO A 118 -10.54 -2.59 -1.12
CA PRO A 118 -9.76 -1.97 -2.20
C PRO A 118 -9.01 -0.72 -1.71
N VAL A 119 -7.68 -0.77 -1.75
CA VAL A 119 -6.83 0.18 -1.01
C VAL A 119 -7.02 1.64 -1.41
N ASP A 120 -7.21 1.93 -2.70
CA ASP A 120 -7.39 3.31 -3.17
C ASP A 120 -8.69 3.91 -2.60
N ILE A 121 -9.78 3.15 -2.63
CA ILE A 121 -11.09 3.59 -2.13
C ILE A 121 -11.09 3.68 -0.60
N MET A 122 -10.51 2.68 0.07
CA MET A 122 -10.43 2.69 1.54
C MET A 122 -9.52 3.81 2.04
N THR A 123 -8.45 4.15 1.31
CA THR A 123 -7.61 5.31 1.60
C THR A 123 -8.39 6.62 1.42
N HIS A 124 -9.21 6.72 0.37
CA HIS A 124 -10.09 7.88 0.20
C HIS A 124 -11.03 8.07 1.40
N MET A 125 -11.74 7.01 1.80
CA MET A 125 -12.64 7.03 2.95
C MET A 125 -11.90 7.36 4.25
N ALA A 126 -10.72 6.78 4.47
CA ALA A 126 -9.88 7.08 5.64
C ALA A 126 -9.47 8.55 5.67
N SER A 127 -9.10 9.11 4.51
CA SER A 127 -8.72 10.51 4.37
C SER A 127 -9.89 11.45 4.70
N GLU A 128 -11.11 11.16 4.24
CA GLU A 128 -12.31 11.93 4.56
C GLU A 128 -12.62 11.90 6.07
N PHE A 129 -12.62 10.71 6.69
CA PHE A 129 -12.89 10.56 8.12
C PHE A 129 -11.81 11.24 8.98
N ALA A 130 -10.54 11.11 8.60
CA ALA A 130 -9.43 11.72 9.32
C ALA A 130 -9.45 13.25 9.18
N LEU A 131 -9.78 13.77 7.99
CA LEU A 131 -9.93 15.22 7.75
C LEU A 131 -11.06 15.81 8.60
N ALA A 132 -12.20 15.12 8.74
CA ALA A 132 -13.28 15.52 9.63
C ALA A 132 -12.86 15.56 11.10
N CYS A 133 -11.83 14.81 11.48
CA CYS A 133 -11.21 14.83 12.82
C CYS A 133 -10.02 15.81 12.92
N GLY A 134 -9.72 16.59 11.87
CA GLY A 134 -8.66 17.61 11.86
C GLY A 134 -7.26 17.08 11.47
N VAL A 135 -7.15 15.87 10.94
CA VAL A 135 -5.88 15.34 10.43
C VAL A 135 -5.73 15.72 8.95
N PRO A 136 -4.61 16.34 8.55
CA PRO A 136 -4.41 16.76 7.17
C PRO A 136 -4.23 15.54 6.24
N THR A 137 -4.67 15.65 4.99
CA THR A 137 -4.73 14.56 4.01
C THR A 137 -3.37 13.95 3.68
N ASN A 138 -2.29 14.72 3.76
CA ASN A 138 -0.94 14.23 3.54
C ASN A 138 -0.46 13.19 4.57
N ARG A 139 -1.12 13.10 5.73
CA ARG A 139 -0.84 12.07 6.74
C ARG A 139 -1.65 10.80 6.56
N VAL A 140 -2.50 10.72 5.54
CA VAL A 140 -3.33 9.55 5.26
C VAL A 140 -3.05 9.07 3.84
N PHE A 141 -2.43 7.93 3.71
CA PHE A 141 -2.16 7.32 2.41
C PHE A 141 -2.17 5.79 2.52
N GLY A 142 -2.35 5.14 1.40
CA GLY A 142 -2.40 3.67 1.33
C GLY A 142 -1.16 3.07 0.71
N SER A 143 -0.97 1.77 0.89
CA SER A 143 0.13 1.01 0.31
C SER A 143 0.19 1.11 -1.23
N GLY A 144 -0.93 1.41 -1.87
CA GLY A 144 -1.03 1.62 -3.30
C GLY A 144 -0.46 0.48 -4.13
N THR A 145 0.21 0.84 -5.21
CA THR A 145 0.87 -0.07 -6.14
C THR A 145 2.36 -0.32 -5.80
N MET A 146 2.78 -0.09 -4.56
CA MET A 146 4.17 -0.35 -4.17
C MET A 146 4.58 -1.81 -4.39
N LEU A 147 3.69 -2.76 -4.05
CA LEU A 147 3.96 -4.17 -4.25
C LEU A 147 3.96 -4.55 -5.73
N ASP A 148 3.07 -3.96 -6.53
CA ASP A 148 3.00 -4.20 -7.98
C ASP A 148 4.23 -3.63 -8.69
N THR A 149 4.71 -2.45 -8.26
CA THR A 149 5.99 -1.88 -8.69
C THR A 149 7.17 -2.80 -8.37
N ALA A 150 7.20 -3.38 -7.17
CA ALA A 150 8.25 -4.34 -6.80
C ALA A 150 8.19 -5.62 -7.66
N ARG A 151 6.98 -6.11 -7.99
CA ARG A 151 6.78 -7.25 -8.90
C ARG A 151 7.27 -6.92 -10.31
N PHE A 152 6.89 -5.77 -10.84
CA PHE A 152 7.32 -5.30 -12.16
C PHE A 152 8.84 -5.24 -12.26
N ARG A 153 9.49 -4.57 -11.30
CA ARG A 153 10.96 -4.50 -11.23
C ARG A 153 11.61 -5.88 -11.12
N THR A 154 11.05 -6.77 -10.31
CA THR A 154 11.59 -8.13 -10.13
C THR A 154 11.48 -8.96 -11.41
N LEU A 155 10.37 -8.87 -12.13
CA LEU A 155 10.16 -9.60 -13.37
C LEU A 155 11.08 -9.07 -14.49
N LEU A 156 11.23 -7.75 -14.61
CA LEU A 156 12.21 -7.14 -15.51
C LEU A 156 13.64 -7.56 -15.14
N GLY A 157 13.99 -7.51 -13.85
CA GLY A 157 15.31 -7.95 -13.40
C GLY A 157 15.61 -9.40 -13.77
N ARG A 158 14.63 -10.31 -13.61
CA ARG A 158 14.74 -11.71 -14.04
C ARG A 158 14.91 -11.86 -15.54
N HIS A 159 14.14 -11.10 -16.32
CA HIS A 159 14.21 -11.13 -17.77
C HIS A 159 15.60 -10.73 -18.28
N PHE A 160 16.19 -9.66 -17.73
CA PHE A 160 17.50 -9.14 -18.13
C PHE A 160 18.69 -9.73 -17.35
N GLY A 161 18.46 -10.59 -16.37
CA GLY A 161 19.51 -11.20 -15.56
C GLY A 161 20.22 -10.22 -14.63
N VAL A 162 19.49 -9.25 -14.05
CA VAL A 162 20.00 -8.27 -13.09
C VAL A 162 19.17 -8.26 -11.82
N ASP A 163 19.75 -7.77 -10.72
CA ASP A 163 19.00 -7.54 -9.49
C ASP A 163 17.93 -6.45 -9.67
N SER A 164 16.76 -6.66 -9.07
CA SER A 164 15.62 -5.74 -9.17
C SER A 164 15.91 -4.33 -8.61
N HIS A 165 16.90 -4.18 -7.74
CA HIS A 165 17.34 -2.88 -7.23
C HIS A 165 17.97 -1.98 -8.31
N HIS A 166 18.42 -2.56 -9.42
CA HIS A 166 18.96 -1.82 -10.57
C HIS A 166 17.93 -1.53 -11.65
N VAL A 167 16.69 -1.97 -11.43
CA VAL A 167 15.57 -1.71 -12.33
C VAL A 167 14.75 -0.54 -11.79
N HIS A 168 14.57 0.49 -12.60
CA HIS A 168 13.70 1.62 -12.32
C HIS A 168 12.46 1.52 -13.21
N GLY A 169 11.31 1.72 -12.66
CA GLY A 169 10.00 1.64 -13.32
C GLY A 169 8.92 1.67 -12.25
N TYR A 170 7.72 2.04 -12.60
CA TYR A 170 6.61 2.20 -11.68
C TYR A 170 5.35 1.50 -12.21
N VAL A 171 4.51 1.06 -11.30
CA VAL A 171 3.12 0.72 -11.58
C VAL A 171 2.28 1.79 -10.91
N VAL A 172 1.37 2.41 -11.66
CA VAL A 172 0.55 3.54 -11.22
C VAL A 172 -0.93 3.28 -11.51
N GLY A 173 -1.81 4.14 -11.04
CA GLY A 173 -3.25 3.98 -11.24
C GLY A 173 -3.92 3.27 -10.06
N GLU A 174 -5.03 2.59 -10.34
CA GLU A 174 -5.72 1.72 -9.38
C GLU A 174 -4.82 0.55 -8.97
N HIS A 175 -4.79 0.20 -7.68
CA HIS A 175 -4.28 -1.11 -7.27
C HIS A 175 -5.31 -2.18 -7.63
N GLY A 176 -5.29 -2.67 -8.86
CA GLY A 176 -6.27 -3.60 -9.40
C GLY A 176 -6.08 -3.85 -10.90
N ASP A 177 -7.16 -4.29 -11.55
CA ASP A 177 -7.09 -4.72 -12.95
C ASP A 177 -6.79 -3.58 -13.93
N SER A 178 -7.03 -2.32 -13.55
CA SER A 178 -6.74 -1.13 -14.37
C SER A 178 -5.40 -0.44 -14.07
N GLU A 179 -4.51 -1.08 -13.29
CA GLU A 179 -3.17 -0.55 -13.04
C GLU A 179 -2.37 -0.34 -14.34
N VAL A 180 -1.43 0.59 -14.32
CA VAL A 180 -0.63 0.97 -15.49
C VAL A 180 0.84 0.77 -15.20
N LEU A 181 1.49 -0.13 -15.94
CA LEU A 181 2.93 -0.32 -15.91
C LEU A 181 3.60 0.74 -16.76
N SER A 182 4.51 1.53 -16.20
CA SER A 182 5.22 2.61 -16.91
C SER A 182 6.39 2.06 -17.76
N TRP A 183 6.07 1.33 -18.81
CA TRP A 183 7.05 0.74 -19.72
C TRP A 183 7.96 1.78 -20.38
N SER A 184 7.37 2.94 -20.77
CA SER A 184 8.09 4.04 -21.41
C SER A 184 9.15 4.69 -20.52
N LEU A 185 9.02 4.57 -19.20
CA LEU A 185 9.93 5.13 -18.21
C LEU A 185 10.80 4.08 -17.53
N ALA A 186 10.65 2.80 -17.91
CA ALA A 186 11.43 1.74 -17.29
C ALA A 186 12.87 1.75 -17.80
N THR A 187 13.83 1.71 -16.85
CA THR A 187 15.27 1.78 -17.16
C THR A 187 16.08 0.82 -16.33
N ILE A 188 17.23 0.41 -16.85
CA ILE A 188 18.27 -0.33 -16.15
C ILE A 188 19.59 0.39 -16.36
N ALA A 189 20.30 0.74 -15.30
CA ALA A 189 21.56 1.49 -15.38
C ALA A 189 21.46 2.79 -16.21
N CYS A 190 20.33 3.50 -16.10
CA CYS A 190 20.01 4.72 -16.85
C CYS A 190 19.84 4.53 -18.37
N LEU A 191 19.81 3.29 -18.86
CA LEU A 191 19.49 2.96 -20.25
C LEU A 191 18.03 2.55 -20.36
N SER A 192 17.42 2.80 -21.52
CA SER A 192 16.12 2.20 -21.83
C SER A 192 16.21 0.66 -21.81
N LEU A 193 15.06 -0.01 -21.67
CA LEU A 193 15.04 -1.49 -21.67
C LEU A 193 15.55 -2.05 -23.02
N GLU A 194 15.27 -1.35 -24.11
CA GLU A 194 15.72 -1.70 -25.46
C GLU A 194 17.25 -1.59 -25.57
N GLU A 195 17.81 -0.43 -25.20
CA GLU A 195 19.26 -0.20 -25.25
C GLU A 195 20.04 -1.18 -24.36
N PHE A 196 19.52 -1.43 -23.15
CA PHE A 196 20.13 -2.40 -22.24
C PHE A 196 20.05 -3.83 -22.80
N GLY A 197 18.91 -4.19 -23.38
CA GLY A 197 18.68 -5.49 -24.02
C GLY A 197 19.65 -5.72 -25.20
N GLU A 198 19.82 -4.74 -26.08
CA GLU A 198 20.77 -4.80 -27.19
C GLU A 198 22.19 -5.07 -26.70
N GLN A 199 22.66 -4.33 -25.67
CA GLN A 199 23.99 -4.52 -25.10
C GLN A 199 24.18 -5.92 -24.46
N ARG A 200 23.11 -6.52 -23.97
CA ARG A 200 23.14 -7.82 -23.30
C ARG A 200 22.79 -9.00 -24.21
N GLY A 201 22.32 -8.73 -25.42
CA GLY A 201 21.78 -9.76 -26.33
C GLY A 201 20.49 -10.38 -25.80
N VAL A 202 19.67 -9.63 -25.05
CA VAL A 202 18.39 -10.05 -24.47
C VAL A 202 17.28 -9.21 -25.09
N GLU A 203 16.39 -9.85 -25.84
CA GLU A 203 15.26 -9.19 -26.47
C GLU A 203 14.05 -9.09 -25.53
N LEU A 204 13.46 -7.91 -25.42
CA LEU A 204 12.18 -7.68 -24.76
C LEU A 204 11.09 -7.50 -25.83
N ASN A 205 10.60 -8.62 -26.37
CA ASN A 205 9.54 -8.62 -27.38
C ASN A 205 8.13 -8.47 -26.77
N GLU A 206 7.13 -8.30 -27.64
CA GLU A 206 5.72 -8.14 -27.21
C GLU A 206 5.21 -9.28 -26.35
N ALA A 207 5.60 -10.53 -26.65
CA ALA A 207 5.19 -11.68 -25.88
C ALA A 207 5.76 -11.64 -24.45
N SER A 208 7.04 -11.28 -24.30
CA SER A 208 7.68 -11.09 -23.00
C SER A 208 7.03 -9.94 -22.19
N ARG A 209 6.70 -8.84 -22.87
CA ARG A 209 5.98 -7.71 -22.24
C ARG A 209 4.60 -8.14 -21.75
N ALA A 210 3.83 -8.83 -22.57
CA ALA A 210 2.50 -9.33 -22.23
C ALA A 210 2.55 -10.34 -21.07
N GLU A 211 3.56 -11.20 -21.03
CA GLU A 211 3.76 -12.15 -19.94
C GLU A 211 4.08 -11.44 -18.62
N ILE A 212 4.96 -10.45 -18.64
CA ILE A 212 5.30 -9.65 -17.45
C ILE A 212 4.07 -8.88 -16.97
N ASP A 213 3.32 -8.23 -17.87
CA ASP A 213 2.08 -7.52 -17.52
C ASP A 213 1.07 -8.47 -16.83
N ASP A 214 0.80 -9.65 -17.41
CA ASP A 214 -0.08 -10.65 -16.80
C ASP A 214 0.45 -11.13 -15.44
N GLN A 215 1.75 -11.33 -15.30
CA GLN A 215 2.35 -11.78 -14.06
C GLN A 215 2.26 -10.73 -12.95
N VAL A 216 2.35 -9.44 -13.26
CA VAL A 216 2.13 -8.35 -12.28
C VAL A 216 0.66 -8.29 -11.91
N ARG A 217 -0.19 -8.00 -12.88
CA ARG A 217 -1.63 -7.71 -12.72
C ARG A 217 -2.40 -8.86 -12.08
N ARG A 218 -2.07 -10.12 -12.43
CA ARG A 218 -2.77 -11.31 -11.93
C ARG A 218 -2.05 -12.06 -10.82
N ALA A 219 -1.00 -11.46 -10.23
CA ALA A 219 -0.24 -12.09 -9.15
C ALA A 219 -1.13 -12.49 -7.97
N ALA A 220 -1.99 -11.58 -7.52
CA ALA A 220 -2.88 -11.82 -6.38
C ALA A 220 -3.84 -12.99 -6.63
N TYR A 221 -4.45 -13.08 -7.82
CA TYR A 221 -5.37 -14.16 -8.18
C TYR A 221 -4.70 -15.54 -8.10
N ARG A 222 -3.45 -15.65 -8.63
CA ARG A 222 -2.70 -16.91 -8.59
C ARG A 222 -2.35 -17.31 -7.15
N ILE A 223 -1.91 -16.35 -6.32
CA ILE A 223 -1.55 -16.59 -4.93
C ILE A 223 -2.77 -17.00 -4.11
N ILE A 224 -3.89 -16.27 -4.26
CA ILE A 224 -5.14 -16.58 -3.54
C ILE A 224 -5.68 -17.95 -3.93
N LYS A 225 -5.63 -18.30 -5.23
CA LYS A 225 -6.02 -19.64 -5.69
C LYS A 225 -5.18 -20.74 -5.05
N GLY A 226 -3.88 -20.50 -4.80
CA GLY A 226 -2.96 -21.48 -4.26
C GLY A 226 -2.99 -21.61 -2.74
N LYS A 227 -3.17 -20.52 -1.99
CA LYS A 227 -3.06 -20.53 -0.53
C LYS A 227 -4.14 -19.74 0.22
N GLY A 228 -5.19 -19.30 -0.45
CA GLY A 228 -6.37 -18.65 0.15
C GLY A 228 -6.23 -17.15 0.39
N ALA A 229 -5.03 -16.61 0.56
CA ALA A 229 -4.78 -15.19 0.82
C ALA A 229 -3.36 -14.78 0.40
N THR A 230 -3.15 -13.47 0.18
CA THR A 230 -1.83 -12.87 -0.02
C THR A 230 -1.51 -11.97 1.17
N TYR A 231 -0.31 -12.09 1.75
CA TYR A 231 0.09 -11.32 2.93
C TYR A 231 1.61 -11.11 3.08
N TYR A 232 2.49 -12.00 2.60
CA TYR A 232 3.94 -11.83 2.79
C TYR A 232 4.48 -10.60 2.05
N GLY A 233 4.13 -10.44 0.79
CA GLY A 233 4.61 -9.32 -0.01
C GLY A 233 4.11 -7.98 0.51
N ILE A 234 2.80 -7.89 0.83
CA ILE A 234 2.24 -6.64 1.36
C ILE A 234 2.78 -6.34 2.77
N GLY A 235 2.97 -7.35 3.63
CA GLY A 235 3.57 -7.13 4.95
C GLY A 235 4.98 -6.55 4.85
N SER A 236 5.81 -7.05 3.91
CA SER A 236 7.14 -6.49 3.65
C SER A 236 7.09 -5.08 3.07
N ALA A 237 6.15 -4.80 2.15
CA ALA A 237 5.96 -3.47 1.59
C ALA A 237 5.56 -2.45 2.67
N LEU A 238 4.62 -2.82 3.56
CA LEU A 238 4.20 -1.99 4.68
C LEU A 238 5.37 -1.68 5.62
N ALA A 239 6.20 -2.68 5.95
CA ALA A 239 7.39 -2.47 6.78
C ALA A 239 8.36 -1.48 6.13
N GLY A 240 8.61 -1.60 4.82
CA GLY A 240 9.45 -0.66 4.08
C GLY A 240 8.89 0.78 4.07
N ILE A 241 7.57 0.95 3.92
CA ILE A 241 6.93 2.27 4.00
C ILE A 241 7.08 2.85 5.43
N VAL A 242 6.85 2.04 6.46
CA VAL A 242 7.02 2.45 7.87
C VAL A 242 8.45 2.91 8.13
N ASP A 243 9.44 2.20 7.61
CA ASP A 243 10.85 2.57 7.74
C ASP A 243 11.15 3.94 7.14
N VAL A 244 10.63 4.22 5.96
CA VAL A 244 10.74 5.53 5.29
C VAL A 244 10.16 6.64 6.16
N VAL A 245 8.96 6.43 6.73
CA VAL A 245 8.30 7.44 7.56
C VAL A 245 9.04 7.63 8.89
N LEU A 246 9.38 6.55 9.59
CA LEU A 246 10.03 6.64 10.90
C LEU A 246 11.40 7.33 10.84
N HIS A 247 12.11 7.22 9.72
CA HIS A 247 13.46 7.76 9.56
C HIS A 247 13.52 9.02 8.66
N ASP A 248 12.38 9.59 8.26
CA ASP A 248 12.28 10.73 7.30
C ASP A 248 13.21 10.54 6.08
N GLN A 249 13.18 9.33 5.48
CA GLN A 249 14.16 8.97 4.43
C GLN A 249 13.97 9.74 3.12
N ARG A 250 12.84 10.43 2.95
CA ARG A 250 12.49 11.20 1.74
C ARG A 250 12.57 10.37 0.45
N SER A 251 11.95 9.18 0.53
CA SER A 251 11.96 8.21 -0.55
C SER A 251 10.77 8.41 -1.51
N ILE A 252 10.97 8.06 -2.78
CA ILE A 252 9.91 8.05 -3.79
C ILE A 252 9.29 6.66 -3.84
N LEU A 253 8.02 6.54 -3.44
CA LEU A 253 7.28 5.29 -3.40
C LEU A 253 5.93 5.43 -4.13
N THR A 254 5.46 4.36 -4.76
CA THR A 254 4.16 4.32 -5.45
C THR A 254 3.04 3.98 -4.44
N VAL A 255 2.74 4.93 -3.59
CA VAL A 255 1.62 4.87 -2.63
C VAL A 255 0.38 5.54 -3.21
N CYS A 256 -0.82 5.18 -2.73
CA CYS A 256 -2.02 5.90 -3.11
C CYS A 256 -2.32 7.01 -2.09
N SER A 257 -2.56 8.21 -2.59
CA SER A 257 -2.99 9.36 -1.81
C SER A 257 -3.98 10.21 -2.60
N ARG A 258 -4.64 11.11 -1.91
CA ARG A 258 -5.53 12.09 -2.55
C ARG A 258 -4.70 13.03 -3.41
N ILE A 259 -5.06 13.11 -4.69
CA ILE A 259 -4.47 14.02 -5.67
C ILE A 259 -5.53 15.02 -6.08
N GLU A 260 -5.19 16.32 -6.01
CA GLU A 260 -6.05 17.42 -6.40
C GLU A 260 -5.31 18.33 -7.38
N GLY A 261 -6.02 18.81 -8.40
CA GLY A 261 -5.48 19.77 -9.37
C GLY A 261 -4.34 19.26 -10.24
N MET A 262 -4.17 17.96 -10.42
CA MET A 262 -3.19 17.40 -11.35
C MET A 262 -3.75 17.42 -12.76
N ASP A 263 -3.03 18.04 -13.70
CA ASP A 263 -3.47 18.16 -15.09
C ASP A 263 -3.81 16.80 -15.72
N GLY A 264 -5.03 16.73 -16.24
CA GLY A 264 -5.54 15.57 -16.97
C GLY A 264 -6.04 14.40 -16.10
N LEU A 265 -6.04 14.52 -14.76
CA LEU A 265 -6.66 13.57 -13.84
C LEU A 265 -7.79 14.24 -13.04
N PRO A 266 -8.89 13.52 -12.74
CA PRO A 266 -9.87 14.00 -11.78
C PRO A 266 -9.27 14.04 -10.38
N ASP A 267 -9.87 14.83 -9.47
CA ASP A 267 -9.56 14.74 -8.05
C ASP A 267 -9.95 13.36 -7.53
N VAL A 268 -8.94 12.57 -7.17
CA VAL A 268 -9.11 11.14 -6.84
C VAL A 268 -7.98 10.67 -5.91
N THR A 269 -8.24 9.62 -5.15
CA THR A 269 -7.19 8.91 -4.41
C THR A 269 -6.65 7.80 -5.29
N ILE A 270 -5.40 7.91 -5.72
CA ILE A 270 -4.80 7.05 -6.74
C ILE A 270 -3.32 6.80 -6.44
N SER A 271 -2.81 5.68 -6.91
CA SER A 271 -1.40 5.33 -6.76
C SER A 271 -0.53 6.03 -7.81
N MET A 272 0.41 6.82 -7.32
CA MET A 272 1.43 7.52 -8.10
C MET A 272 2.75 7.49 -7.33
N PRO A 273 3.90 7.75 -7.96
CA PRO A 273 5.11 8.03 -7.21
C PRO A 273 4.92 9.28 -6.36
N HIS A 274 5.18 9.14 -5.07
CA HIS A 274 5.12 10.24 -4.10
C HIS A 274 6.43 10.34 -3.36
N LEU A 275 6.90 11.54 -3.13
CA LEU A 275 7.97 11.81 -2.16
C LEU A 275 7.35 11.69 -0.75
N LEU A 276 7.82 10.73 0.02
CA LEU A 276 7.41 10.44 1.38
C LEU A 276 8.48 10.82 2.38
N GLY A 277 8.06 11.37 3.51
CA GLY A 277 8.92 11.70 4.65
C GLY A 277 8.24 11.42 5.99
N GLY A 278 8.81 11.95 7.07
CA GLY A 278 8.35 11.69 8.44
C GLY A 278 6.91 12.13 8.73
N ASP A 279 6.43 13.15 8.04
CA ASP A 279 5.05 13.66 8.17
C ASP A 279 4.07 13.10 7.11
N GLY A 280 4.47 12.04 6.39
CA GLY A 280 3.67 11.42 5.35
C GLY A 280 4.05 11.89 3.94
N VAL A 281 3.03 12.14 3.10
CA VAL A 281 3.23 12.58 1.70
C VAL A 281 3.68 14.03 1.65
N ILE A 282 4.84 14.27 1.05
CA ILE A 282 5.39 15.63 0.85
C ILE A 282 4.87 16.21 -0.47
N ALA A 283 4.95 15.42 -1.56
CA ALA A 283 4.49 15.82 -2.88
C ALA A 283 4.31 14.62 -3.81
N PRO A 284 3.35 14.65 -4.74
CA PRO A 284 3.34 13.72 -5.87
C PRO A 284 4.51 14.03 -6.82
N VAL A 285 5.00 13.01 -7.52
CA VAL A 285 6.02 13.14 -8.56
C VAL A 285 5.34 12.89 -9.91
N PRO A 286 5.14 13.93 -10.72
CA PRO A 286 4.58 13.78 -12.06
C PRO A 286 5.45 12.88 -12.94
N LEU A 287 4.81 12.06 -13.77
CA LEU A 287 5.49 11.17 -14.73
C LEU A 287 5.20 11.64 -16.15
N ASP A 288 6.23 11.68 -16.98
CA ASP A 288 6.12 11.92 -18.42
C ASP A 288 5.84 10.59 -19.14
N LEU A 289 4.60 10.11 -18.97
CA LEU A 289 4.11 8.84 -19.54
C LEU A 289 3.87 8.98 -21.05
N SER A 290 3.98 7.88 -21.79
CA SER A 290 3.54 7.84 -23.19
C SER A 290 2.04 8.19 -23.31
N GLU A 291 1.59 8.54 -24.52
CA GLU A 291 0.18 8.89 -24.77
C GLU A 291 -0.77 7.73 -24.38
N ASP A 292 -0.39 6.49 -24.69
CA ASP A 292 -1.17 5.29 -24.35
C ASP A 292 -1.23 5.05 -22.85
N GLU A 293 -0.11 5.17 -22.15
CA GLU A 293 -0.01 5.03 -20.70
C GLU A 293 -0.76 6.15 -19.99
N SER A 294 -0.65 7.38 -20.45
CA SER A 294 -1.40 8.53 -19.93
C SER A 294 -2.90 8.34 -20.11
N SER A 295 -3.33 7.84 -21.27
CA SER A 295 -4.73 7.51 -21.52
C SER A 295 -5.21 6.36 -20.64
N ALA A 296 -4.38 5.35 -20.40
CA ALA A 296 -4.69 4.25 -19.49
C ALA A 296 -4.81 4.74 -18.04
N LEU A 297 -3.92 5.63 -17.58
CA LEU A 297 -3.98 6.23 -16.25
C LEU A 297 -5.27 7.04 -16.03
N LYS A 298 -5.70 7.81 -17.03
CA LYS A 298 -6.99 8.53 -16.98
C LYS A 298 -8.18 7.57 -16.85
N ARG A 299 -8.16 6.46 -17.59
CA ARG A 299 -9.21 5.42 -17.45
C ARG A 299 -9.18 4.78 -16.06
N SER A 300 -8.00 4.47 -15.55
CA SER A 300 -7.81 3.92 -14.20
C SER A 300 -8.34 4.86 -13.11
N ALA A 301 -8.06 6.16 -13.21
CA ALA A 301 -8.61 7.18 -12.32
C ALA A 301 -10.15 7.23 -12.38
N GLY A 302 -10.73 7.07 -13.57
CA GLY A 302 -12.18 6.96 -13.77
C GLY A 302 -12.79 5.77 -13.03
N VAL A 303 -12.17 4.60 -13.09
CA VAL A 303 -12.62 3.40 -12.36
C VAL A 303 -12.70 3.64 -10.86
N ILE A 304 -11.66 4.27 -10.28
CA ILE A 304 -11.65 4.61 -8.84
C ILE A 304 -12.75 5.63 -8.53
N ARG A 305 -12.89 6.67 -9.36
CA ARG A 305 -13.88 7.71 -9.15
C ARG A 305 -15.31 7.15 -9.16
N ASP A 306 -15.63 6.33 -10.16
CA ASP A 306 -16.94 5.67 -10.27
C ASP A 306 -17.23 4.79 -9.03
N ALA A 307 -16.22 4.11 -8.53
CA ALA A 307 -16.36 3.29 -7.33
C ALA A 307 -16.60 4.14 -6.07
N ILE A 308 -15.90 5.25 -5.91
CA ILE A 308 -16.12 6.22 -4.80
C ILE A 308 -17.52 6.79 -4.88
N ASP A 309 -17.95 7.23 -6.07
CA ASP A 309 -19.28 7.81 -6.27
C ASP A 309 -20.41 6.79 -6.01
N SER A 310 -20.17 5.49 -6.26
CA SER A 310 -21.14 4.41 -6.01
C SER A 310 -21.40 4.13 -4.52
N ILE A 311 -20.45 4.45 -3.64
CA ILE A 311 -20.65 4.30 -2.19
C ILE A 311 -21.63 5.34 -1.66
N GLY A 312 -21.79 6.45 -2.36
CA GLY A 312 -22.56 7.59 -1.93
C GLY A 312 -21.87 8.36 -0.80
N ARG A 313 -22.45 9.49 -0.40
CA ARG A 313 -21.97 10.22 0.78
C ARG A 313 -22.35 9.42 2.02
N ILE A 314 -21.42 8.66 2.56
CA ILE A 314 -21.53 8.14 3.91
C ILE A 314 -21.56 9.38 4.80
N ASN A 315 -22.68 9.59 5.54
CA ASN A 315 -22.79 10.72 6.46
C ASN A 315 -21.62 10.66 7.44
N ILE A 316 -20.71 11.62 7.30
CA ILE A 316 -19.55 11.85 8.14
C ILE A 316 -20.03 12.50 9.44
#